data_14f37dce1f85d26517c4ed637bb4f98e
#
_entry.id   14f37dce1f85d26517c4ed637bb4f98e
#
_cell.length_a   1.000
_cell.length_b   1.000
_cell.length_c   1.000
_cell.angle_alpha   90.00
_cell.angle_beta   90.00
_cell.angle_gamma   90.00
#
_symmetry.space_group_name_H-M   'P 1'
#
loop_
_entity.id
_entity.type
_entity.pdbx_description
1 polymer ?
#
loop_
_entity_poly.entity_id
_entity_poly.type
_entity_poly.pdbx_seq_one_letter_code
_entity_poly.pdbx_strand_id
1 'polypeptide(L)'
;MKKLLLLLLVVPTLALAQPKQKPGVTYDAEITRVIDGDTVAFRAPFLPAPLKPELSIRVFGVDTPEKGHRAQCESENARGQAASAFTKNAIAQATQRQIVLMDWDKYGGRVLGDVILNGQSLRQMLIANGHARAYYGEAKTSWCQ
;
A
#
# COMPACT_ATOMS: atom_id res chain seq x y z
N MET A 1 17.69 -57.93 -3.24
CA MET A 1 16.94 -56.78 -2.63
C MET A 1 17.71 -55.50 -2.92
N LYS A 2 17.24 -54.68 -3.90
CA LYS A 2 17.88 -53.42 -4.29
C LYS A 2 17.34 -52.31 -3.39
N LYS A 3 18.20 -51.72 -2.55
CA LYS A 3 17.85 -50.53 -1.74
C LYS A 3 17.87 -49.32 -2.62
N LEU A 4 16.69 -48.74 -2.85
CA LEU A 4 16.50 -47.47 -3.55
C LEU A 4 16.86 -46.33 -2.59
N LEU A 5 18.01 -45.69 -2.83
CA LEU A 5 18.45 -44.51 -2.06
C LEU A 5 17.74 -43.27 -2.63
N LEU A 6 16.74 -42.76 -1.92
CA LEU A 6 16.02 -41.54 -2.28
C LEU A 6 16.88 -40.32 -1.88
N LEU A 7 17.50 -39.69 -2.87
CA LEU A 7 18.29 -38.48 -2.66
C LEU A 7 17.33 -37.28 -2.55
N LEU A 8 17.13 -36.76 -1.33
CA LEU A 8 16.36 -35.53 -1.10
C LEU A 8 17.21 -34.34 -1.57
N LEU A 9 16.84 -33.75 -2.69
CA LEU A 9 17.38 -32.46 -3.13
C LEU A 9 16.79 -31.35 -2.28
N VAL A 10 17.57 -30.83 -1.33
CA VAL A 10 17.26 -29.61 -0.58
C VAL A 10 17.60 -28.42 -1.49
N VAL A 11 16.59 -27.80 -2.09
CA VAL A 11 16.74 -26.54 -2.83
C VAL A 11 16.81 -25.41 -1.80
N PRO A 12 17.91 -24.64 -1.71
CA PRO A 12 17.95 -23.49 -0.82
C PRO A 12 17.00 -22.41 -1.38
N THR A 13 15.93 -22.12 -0.65
CA THR A 13 15.11 -20.96 -0.92
C THR A 13 15.90 -19.71 -0.58
N LEU A 14 16.34 -18.95 -1.60
CA LEU A 14 16.86 -17.60 -1.41
C LEU A 14 15.74 -16.74 -0.85
N ALA A 15 15.73 -16.53 0.45
CA ALA A 15 14.90 -15.51 1.07
C ALA A 15 15.43 -14.14 0.65
N LEU A 16 14.77 -13.48 -0.29
CA LEU A 16 15.02 -12.09 -0.62
C LEU A 16 14.78 -11.28 0.66
N ALA A 17 15.85 -10.70 1.22
CA ALA A 17 15.77 -9.84 2.39
C ALA A 17 14.87 -8.64 2.04
N GLN A 18 13.69 -8.57 2.65
CA GLN A 18 12.83 -7.40 2.52
C GLN A 18 13.52 -6.20 3.17
N PRO A 19 13.49 -5.01 2.54
CA PRO A 19 14.07 -3.82 3.13
C PRO A 19 13.45 -3.60 4.52
N LYS A 20 14.30 -3.31 5.52
CA LYS A 20 13.87 -3.09 6.90
C LYS A 20 12.87 -1.94 6.94
N GLN A 21 11.62 -2.27 7.17
CA GLN A 21 10.56 -1.30 7.35
C GLN A 21 10.79 -0.58 8.68
N LYS A 22 10.78 0.77 8.67
CA LYS A 22 10.82 1.54 9.92
C LYS A 22 9.56 1.20 10.74
N PRO A 23 9.68 1.02 12.05
CA PRO A 23 8.51 0.84 12.90
C PRO A 23 7.63 2.09 12.81
N GLY A 24 6.35 1.90 12.59
CA GLY A 24 5.37 2.97 12.57
C GLY A 24 4.59 3.07 13.87
N VAL A 25 3.99 4.22 14.10
CA VAL A 25 3.05 4.44 15.22
C VAL A 25 1.63 4.33 14.68
N THR A 26 0.80 3.54 15.36
CA THR A 26 -0.59 3.28 14.95
C THR A 26 -1.56 4.19 15.70
N TYR A 27 -2.52 4.77 14.98
CA TYR A 27 -3.59 5.62 15.51
C TYR A 27 -4.93 5.20 14.91
N ASP A 28 -6.00 5.27 15.68
CA ASP A 28 -7.34 5.27 15.14
C ASP A 28 -7.54 6.53 14.29
N ALA A 29 -8.16 6.40 13.13
CA ALA A 29 -8.29 7.51 12.21
C ALA A 29 -9.60 7.50 11.42
N GLU A 30 -10.12 8.68 11.16
CA GLU A 30 -11.19 8.90 10.20
C GLU A 30 -10.56 9.12 8.82
N ILE A 31 -10.84 8.20 7.90
CA ILE A 31 -10.44 8.36 6.49
C ILE A 31 -11.48 9.24 5.83
N THR A 32 -11.08 10.40 5.35
CA THR A 32 -12.00 11.41 4.79
C THR A 32 -12.25 11.22 3.29
N ARG A 33 -11.24 10.76 2.55
CA ARG A 33 -11.38 10.50 1.09
C ARG A 33 -10.27 9.61 0.56
N VAL A 34 -10.54 8.94 -0.54
CA VAL A 34 -9.54 8.20 -1.32
C VAL A 34 -9.03 9.10 -2.44
N ILE A 35 -7.72 9.29 -2.52
CA ILE A 35 -7.05 10.08 -3.55
C ILE A 35 -6.68 9.18 -4.71
N ASP A 36 -5.97 8.06 -4.43
CA ASP A 36 -5.57 7.03 -5.38
C ASP A 36 -5.69 5.65 -4.74
N GLY A 37 -5.35 4.60 -5.47
CA GLY A 37 -5.38 3.24 -4.95
C GLY A 37 -4.54 3.07 -3.69
N ASP A 38 -3.38 3.72 -3.63
CA ASP A 38 -2.43 3.66 -2.51
C ASP A 38 -2.36 4.94 -1.67
N THR A 39 -3.25 5.91 -1.88
CA THR A 39 -3.18 7.20 -1.18
C THR A 39 -4.56 7.62 -0.70
N VAL A 40 -4.67 7.90 0.60
CA VAL A 40 -5.90 8.39 1.22
C VAL A 40 -5.64 9.64 2.04
N ALA A 41 -6.67 10.44 2.25
CA ALA A 41 -6.66 11.53 3.22
C ALA A 41 -7.33 11.08 4.51
N PHE A 42 -6.79 11.55 5.63
CA PHE A 42 -7.31 11.23 6.95
C PHE A 42 -7.33 12.47 7.84
N ARG A 43 -8.22 12.48 8.81
CA ARG A 43 -8.29 13.54 9.82
C ARG A 43 -7.24 13.29 10.90
N ALA A 44 -6.45 14.33 11.19
CA ALA A 44 -5.38 14.30 12.17
C ALA A 44 -5.70 15.20 13.39
N PRO A 45 -6.64 14.82 14.28
CA PRO A 45 -7.09 15.66 15.39
C PRO A 45 -6.01 15.88 16.45
N PHE A 46 -4.93 15.09 16.40
CA PHE A 46 -3.76 15.23 17.29
C PHE A 46 -2.81 16.36 16.86
N LEU A 47 -3.03 16.99 15.70
CA LEU A 47 -2.27 18.17 15.30
C LEU A 47 -2.88 19.44 15.91
N PRO A 48 -2.07 20.32 16.52
CA PRO A 48 -2.57 21.57 17.09
C PRO A 48 -2.96 22.56 15.99
N ALA A 49 -3.95 23.40 16.26
CA ALA A 49 -4.20 24.58 15.44
C ALA A 49 -2.96 25.52 15.47
N PRO A 50 -2.59 26.20 14.36
CA PRO A 50 -3.33 26.31 13.09
C PRO A 50 -2.92 25.27 12.04
N LEU A 51 -2.31 24.15 12.44
CA LEU A 51 -1.91 23.11 11.50
C LEU A 51 -3.14 22.50 10.82
N LYS A 52 -2.95 22.10 9.55
CA LYS A 52 -4.04 21.51 8.76
C LYS A 52 -4.48 20.18 9.42
N PRO A 53 -5.76 20.04 9.83
CA PRO A 53 -6.22 18.84 10.53
C PRO A 53 -6.39 17.63 9.61
N GLU A 54 -6.26 17.80 8.28
CA GLU A 54 -6.30 16.72 7.29
C GLU A 54 -4.92 16.55 6.65
N LEU A 55 -4.42 15.33 6.69
CA LEU A 55 -3.19 14.91 6.05
C LEU A 55 -3.48 13.81 5.02
N SER A 56 -2.59 13.64 4.06
CA SER A 56 -2.61 12.47 3.19
C SER A 56 -1.54 11.46 3.61
N ILE A 57 -1.89 10.17 3.51
CA ILE A 57 -0.99 9.05 3.72
C ILE A 57 -0.87 8.24 2.44
N ARG A 58 0.35 7.93 2.04
CA ARG A 58 0.65 6.98 0.98
C ARG A 58 1.05 5.66 1.60
N VAL A 59 0.43 4.59 1.14
CA VAL A 59 0.76 3.23 1.57
C VAL A 59 2.18 2.89 1.13
N PHE A 60 3.04 2.63 2.12
CA PHE A 60 4.43 2.28 1.89
C PHE A 60 4.58 0.88 1.30
N GLY A 61 5.55 0.71 0.42
CA GLY A 61 5.91 -0.60 -0.12
C GLY A 61 5.03 -1.09 -1.27
N VAL A 62 4.23 -0.19 -1.88
CA VAL A 62 3.41 -0.52 -3.05
C VAL A 62 3.53 0.53 -4.16
N ASP A 63 3.27 0.08 -5.37
CA ASP A 63 3.01 0.88 -6.54
C ASP A 63 1.67 0.45 -7.13
N THR A 64 0.73 1.40 -7.26
CA THR A 64 -0.55 1.21 -7.93
C THR A 64 -0.53 1.87 -9.30
N PRO A 65 -1.34 1.38 -10.26
CA PRO A 65 -1.50 2.05 -11.55
C PRO A 65 -2.01 3.48 -11.36
N GLU A 66 -1.51 4.40 -12.16
CA GLU A 66 -2.00 5.78 -12.20
C GLU A 66 -3.37 5.86 -12.87
N LYS A 67 -4.11 6.95 -12.61
CA LYS A 67 -5.42 7.22 -13.20
C LYS A 67 -5.53 8.63 -13.76
N GLY A 68 -6.49 8.85 -14.66
CA GLY A 68 -6.74 10.13 -15.28
C GLY A 68 -5.54 10.60 -16.10
N HIS A 69 -5.21 11.88 -16.01
CA HIS A 69 -4.12 12.50 -16.79
C HIS A 69 -2.71 12.01 -16.41
N ARG A 70 -2.54 11.25 -15.32
CA ARG A 70 -1.26 10.68 -14.91
C ARG A 70 -1.02 9.29 -15.48
N ALA A 71 -2.06 8.62 -15.95
CA ALA A 71 -1.94 7.32 -16.60
C ALA A 71 -1.23 7.47 -17.96
N GLN A 72 -0.32 6.55 -18.25
CA GLN A 72 0.47 6.55 -19.50
C GLN A 72 -0.29 5.91 -20.67
N CYS A 73 -1.36 5.16 -20.38
CA CYS A 73 -2.22 4.51 -21.37
C CYS A 73 -3.59 4.20 -20.77
N GLU A 74 -4.56 3.84 -21.64
CA GLU A 74 -5.93 3.54 -21.21
C GLU A 74 -6.00 2.32 -20.30
N SER A 75 -5.20 1.27 -20.55
CA SER A 75 -5.18 0.10 -19.67
C SER A 75 -4.67 0.41 -18.26
N GLU A 76 -3.68 1.29 -18.12
CA GLU A 76 -3.24 1.77 -16.83
C GLU A 76 -4.32 2.60 -16.14
N ASN A 77 -4.96 3.53 -16.87
CA ASN A 77 -6.06 4.34 -16.35
C ASN A 77 -7.20 3.47 -15.78
N ALA A 78 -7.63 2.47 -16.54
CA ALA A 78 -8.69 1.55 -16.10
C ALA A 78 -8.28 0.78 -14.82
N ARG A 79 -7.04 0.30 -14.75
CA ARG A 79 -6.49 -0.38 -13.56
C ARG A 79 -6.37 0.57 -12.37
N GLY A 80 -5.96 1.83 -12.58
CA GLY A 80 -5.85 2.85 -11.54
C GLY A 80 -7.22 3.21 -10.96
N GLN A 81 -8.24 3.29 -11.80
CA GLN A 81 -9.64 3.47 -11.35
C GLN A 81 -10.10 2.26 -10.53
N ALA A 82 -9.80 1.03 -10.98
CA ALA A 82 -10.15 -0.19 -10.26
C ALA A 82 -9.45 -0.26 -8.89
N ALA A 83 -8.17 0.08 -8.81
CA ALA A 83 -7.43 0.15 -7.54
C ALA A 83 -8.04 1.17 -6.57
N SER A 84 -8.40 2.36 -7.06
CA SER A 84 -9.06 3.40 -6.26
C SER A 84 -10.44 2.96 -5.77
N ALA A 85 -11.23 2.28 -6.62
CA ALA A 85 -12.53 1.73 -6.25
C ALA A 85 -12.40 0.62 -5.21
N PHE A 86 -11.41 -0.26 -5.35
CA PHE A 86 -11.10 -1.29 -4.37
C PHE A 86 -10.80 -0.69 -2.99
N THR A 87 -9.90 0.29 -2.92
CA THR A 87 -9.55 0.98 -1.67
C THR A 87 -10.75 1.66 -1.05
N LYS A 88 -11.57 2.35 -1.86
CA LYS A 88 -12.80 2.99 -1.40
C LYS A 88 -13.78 2.00 -0.79
N ASN A 89 -13.99 0.86 -1.44
CA ASN A 89 -14.88 -0.20 -0.95
C ASN A 89 -14.35 -0.84 0.32
N ALA A 90 -13.05 -1.14 0.39
CA ALA A 90 -12.42 -1.71 1.57
C ALA A 90 -12.59 -0.80 2.80
N ILE A 91 -12.38 0.51 2.63
CA ILE A 91 -12.57 1.50 3.69
C ILE A 91 -14.04 1.59 4.11
N ALA A 92 -14.97 1.60 3.15
CA ALA A 92 -16.41 1.70 3.43
C ALA A 92 -16.93 0.50 4.22
N GLN A 93 -16.41 -0.69 3.96
CA GLN A 93 -16.81 -1.94 4.65
C GLN A 93 -16.14 -2.12 6.02
N ALA A 94 -15.03 -1.42 6.29
CA ALA A 94 -14.32 -1.55 7.54
C ALA A 94 -15.06 -0.85 8.68
N THR A 95 -15.22 -1.54 9.80
CA THR A 95 -15.75 -0.98 11.05
C THR A 95 -14.66 -0.35 11.91
N GLN A 96 -13.45 -0.88 11.85
CA GLN A 96 -12.26 -0.32 12.48
C GLN A 96 -11.29 0.17 11.41
N ARG A 97 -10.85 1.43 11.54
CA ARG A 97 -9.90 2.07 10.62
C ARG A 97 -8.78 2.69 11.42
N GLN A 98 -7.56 2.29 11.10
CA GLN A 98 -6.34 2.80 11.74
C GLN A 98 -5.34 3.20 10.67
N ILE A 99 -4.43 4.09 11.03
CA ILE A 99 -3.28 4.48 10.21
C ILE A 99 -2.00 4.13 10.95
N VAL A 100 -0.98 3.73 10.20
CA VAL A 100 0.38 3.55 10.70
C VAL A 100 1.24 4.64 10.10
N LEU A 101 1.72 5.57 10.92
CA LEU A 101 2.60 6.65 10.49
C LEU A 101 4.05 6.20 10.61
N MET A 102 4.80 6.20 9.49
CA MET A 102 6.18 5.73 9.42
C MET A 102 7.18 6.86 9.23
N ASP A 103 6.98 7.70 8.21
CA ASP A 103 7.90 8.78 7.84
C ASP A 103 7.19 9.83 6.99
N TRP A 104 7.87 10.94 6.71
CA TRP A 104 7.43 11.89 5.68
C TRP A 104 7.80 11.39 4.28
N ASP A 105 6.91 11.59 3.32
CA ASP A 105 7.23 11.38 1.91
C ASP A 105 8.26 12.44 1.45
N LYS A 106 9.18 12.04 0.60
CA LYS A 106 10.23 12.91 0.04
C LYS A 106 9.71 14.16 -0.69
N TYR A 107 8.46 14.14 -1.13
CA TYR A 107 7.83 15.27 -1.81
C TYR A 107 7.15 16.27 -0.86
N GLY A 108 7.14 16.02 0.44
CA GLY A 108 6.47 16.85 1.45
C GLY A 108 4.93 16.74 1.41
N GLY A 109 4.28 17.22 2.48
CA GLY A 109 2.81 17.30 2.57
C GLY A 109 2.06 15.96 2.62
N ARG A 110 2.76 14.84 2.57
CA ARG A 110 2.22 13.49 2.60
C ARG A 110 3.06 12.60 3.52
N VAL A 111 2.40 11.74 4.25
CA VAL A 111 3.04 10.77 5.14
C VAL A 111 3.19 9.43 4.41
N LEU A 112 4.28 8.73 4.68
CA LEU A 112 4.44 7.32 4.32
C LEU A 112 3.95 6.45 5.48
N GLY A 113 3.18 5.42 5.19
CA GLY A 113 2.66 4.55 6.22
C GLY A 113 1.79 3.43 5.67
N ASP A 114 0.83 2.99 6.46
CA ASP A 114 -0.16 2.00 6.03
C ASP A 114 -1.55 2.36 6.59
N VAL A 115 -2.57 1.78 6.01
CA VAL A 115 -3.95 1.85 6.49
C VAL A 115 -4.34 0.46 6.95
N ILE A 116 -4.81 0.35 8.18
CA ILE A 116 -5.25 -0.93 8.76
C ILE A 116 -6.78 -0.93 8.84
N LEU A 117 -7.39 -1.87 8.19
CA LEU A 117 -8.83 -2.03 8.07
C LEU A 117 -9.24 -3.35 8.72
N ASN A 118 -9.96 -3.29 9.84
CA ASN A 118 -10.31 -4.48 10.63
C ASN A 118 -9.10 -5.38 10.93
N GLY A 119 -7.95 -4.80 11.25
CA GLY A 119 -6.70 -5.51 11.52
C GLY A 119 -5.91 -5.94 10.29
N GLN A 120 -6.39 -5.70 9.07
CA GLN A 120 -5.71 -6.05 7.82
C GLN A 120 -5.01 -4.84 7.18
N SER A 121 -3.79 -5.03 6.73
CA SER A 121 -3.01 -4.02 6.00
C SER A 121 -3.58 -3.78 4.60
N LEU A 122 -3.87 -2.51 4.27
CA LEU A 122 -4.31 -2.13 2.93
C LEU A 122 -3.25 -2.47 1.88
N ARG A 123 -1.96 -2.34 2.22
CA ARG A 123 -0.86 -2.79 1.35
C ARG A 123 -1.01 -4.25 0.94
N GLN A 124 -1.22 -5.13 1.93
CA GLN A 124 -1.38 -6.56 1.67
C GLN A 124 -2.65 -6.84 0.85
N MET A 125 -3.75 -6.16 1.17
CA MET A 125 -5.01 -6.31 0.43
C MET A 125 -4.85 -5.91 -1.04
N LEU A 126 -4.19 -4.78 -1.33
CA LEU A 126 -3.95 -4.31 -2.70
C LEU A 126 -3.10 -5.30 -3.50
N ILE A 127 -2.01 -5.80 -2.92
CA ILE A 127 -1.12 -6.76 -3.58
C ILE A 127 -1.86 -8.10 -3.83
N ALA A 128 -2.54 -8.62 -2.82
CA ALA A 128 -3.25 -9.90 -2.90
C ALA A 128 -4.37 -9.90 -3.95
N ASN A 129 -4.99 -8.74 -4.21
CA ASN A 129 -6.05 -8.58 -5.19
C ASN A 129 -5.55 -8.04 -6.56
N GLY A 130 -4.24 -7.96 -6.77
CA GLY A 130 -3.66 -7.56 -8.07
C GLY A 130 -3.80 -6.08 -8.39
N HIS A 131 -4.15 -5.23 -7.42
CA HIS A 131 -4.29 -3.78 -7.57
C HIS A 131 -2.99 -3.02 -7.33
N ALA A 132 -1.98 -3.67 -6.78
CA ALA A 132 -0.66 -3.09 -6.56
C ALA A 132 0.45 -4.12 -6.76
N ARG A 133 1.66 -3.64 -6.99
CA ARG A 133 2.90 -4.40 -6.95
C ARG A 133 3.72 -3.97 -5.75
N ALA A 134 4.53 -4.86 -5.19
CA ALA A 134 5.52 -4.48 -4.19
C ALA A 134 6.51 -3.49 -4.80
N TYR A 135 6.80 -2.39 -4.09
CA TYR A 135 7.68 -1.33 -4.56
C TYR A 135 8.40 -0.64 -3.40
N TYR A 136 9.72 -0.62 -3.44
CA TYR A 136 10.56 -0.07 -2.38
C TYR A 136 11.57 0.97 -2.88
N GLY A 137 11.32 1.56 -4.06
CA GLY A 137 12.15 2.62 -4.63
C GLY A 137 13.00 2.21 -5.82
N GLU A 138 12.89 0.96 -6.28
CA GLU A 138 13.50 0.48 -7.52
C GLU A 138 12.86 1.12 -8.76
N ALA A 139 13.35 0.79 -9.96
CA ALA A 139 12.72 1.24 -11.19
C ALA A 139 11.30 0.68 -11.31
N LYS A 140 10.32 1.56 -11.59
CA LYS A 140 8.93 1.15 -11.77
C LYS A 140 8.76 0.35 -13.04
N THR A 141 7.99 -0.73 -12.96
CA THR A 141 7.54 -1.49 -14.13
C THR A 141 6.27 -0.87 -14.70
N SER A 142 6.17 -0.79 -16.03
CA SER A 142 4.99 -0.23 -16.70
C SER A 142 3.72 -1.03 -16.37
N TRP A 143 2.60 -0.33 -16.23
CA TRP A 143 1.26 -0.88 -16.12
C TRP A 143 0.53 -0.96 -17.47
N CYS A 144 1.16 -0.44 -18.53
CA CYS A 144 0.65 -0.50 -19.90
C CYS A 144 0.96 -1.86 -20.53
N GLN A 145 -0.07 -2.63 -20.81
CA GLN A 145 0.00 -3.89 -21.55
C GLN A 145 -1.28 -4.04 -22.36
#